data_fa52221b37824c58842c64dcb087eb2b
#
_entry.id   fa52221b37824c58842c64dcb087eb2b
#
_cell.length_a   1.000
_cell.length_b   1.000
_cell.length_c   1.000
_cell.angle_alpha   90.00
_cell.angle_beta   90.00
_cell.angle_gamma   90.00
#
_symmetry.space_group_name_H-M   'P 1'
#
loop_
_entity.id
_entity.type
_entity.pdbx_description
1 polymer ?
#
loop_
_entity_poly.entity_id
_entity_poly.type
_entity_poly.pdbx_seq_one_letter_code
_entity_poly.pdbx_strand_id
1 'polypeptide(L)'
;MAVMAVLVPSVIAADASVDNDTGLPAFLSDGNGNDSLELLTFFLFFVGYISMGAAFVFFMSERNNVAPEYRTTMTISALIVGIAAFHYYYMRGVYVDHQVVSTEYRYMDWIITVPLMALKFPSLVGKDAITDKTFAGLGFTGICFVGAIIMIGFGYLGEAGLLEPTIALLLGGMGWAMIMVATGLPFGLFAGLGVDDSKIKEELKWSTDALRTFILVGWIIYPIGYLFNENTYDLGSEEVMGVLYNIADMINKI
;
A
#
# COMPACT_ATOMS: atom_id res chain seq x y z
N MET A 1 -20.65 -12.13 -23.73
CA MET A 1 -20.70 -11.13 -22.64
C MET A 1 -21.23 -11.83 -21.40
N ALA A 2 -20.33 -12.41 -20.59
CA ALA A 2 -20.70 -12.97 -19.30
C ALA A 2 -20.47 -11.86 -18.26
N VAL A 3 -21.53 -11.32 -17.73
CA VAL A 3 -21.55 -10.40 -16.62
C VAL A 3 -20.96 -11.13 -15.43
N MET A 4 -19.81 -10.70 -14.98
CA MET A 4 -19.29 -11.05 -13.67
C MET A 4 -20.26 -10.43 -12.65
N ALA A 5 -21.28 -11.20 -12.27
CA ALA A 5 -22.02 -10.92 -11.05
C ALA A 5 -21.07 -11.20 -9.90
N VAL A 6 -20.29 -10.20 -9.51
CA VAL A 6 -19.66 -10.14 -8.21
C VAL A 6 -20.83 -10.20 -7.24
N LEU A 7 -20.98 -11.32 -6.56
CA LEU A 7 -21.78 -11.43 -5.37
C LEU A 7 -21.16 -10.45 -4.36
N VAL A 8 -21.62 -9.21 -4.41
CA VAL A 8 -21.51 -8.31 -3.27
C VAL A 8 -22.40 -8.99 -2.24
N PRO A 9 -21.86 -9.57 -1.15
CA PRO A 9 -22.72 -9.89 -0.03
C PRO A 9 -23.38 -8.55 0.29
N SER A 10 -24.70 -8.52 0.22
CA SER A 10 -25.46 -7.46 0.83
C SER A 10 -25.06 -7.50 2.30
N VAL A 11 -24.05 -6.71 2.66
CA VAL A 11 -23.81 -6.33 4.05
C VAL A 11 -25.11 -5.63 4.41
N ILE A 12 -26.02 -6.39 5.02
CA ILE A 12 -27.16 -5.84 5.71
C ILE A 12 -26.48 -4.96 6.75
N ALA A 13 -26.57 -3.65 6.55
CA ALA A 13 -26.10 -2.70 7.51
C ALA A 13 -26.68 -3.14 8.86
N ALA A 14 -25.84 -3.68 9.71
CA ALA A 14 -26.13 -3.67 11.12
C ALA A 14 -26.40 -2.18 11.39
N ASP A 15 -27.55 -1.87 11.95
CA ASP A 15 -27.98 -0.52 12.24
C ASP A 15 -26.92 0.08 13.17
N ALA A 16 -25.88 0.68 12.58
CA ALA A 16 -24.88 1.37 13.35
C ALA A 16 -25.63 2.51 14.02
N SER A 17 -25.93 2.34 15.31
CA SER A 17 -26.66 3.34 16.06
C SER A 17 -25.89 4.65 15.93
N VAL A 18 -26.56 5.67 15.42
CA VAL A 18 -25.99 7.00 15.23
C VAL A 18 -26.23 7.79 16.49
N ASP A 19 -25.19 8.39 17.02
CA ASP A 19 -25.31 9.39 18.08
C ASP A 19 -26.10 10.58 17.53
N ASN A 20 -27.25 10.87 18.13
CA ASN A 20 -28.17 11.92 17.68
C ASN A 20 -27.60 13.33 17.83
N ASP A 21 -26.62 13.54 18.70
CA ASP A 21 -26.03 14.87 18.95
C ASP A 21 -24.92 15.19 17.94
N THR A 22 -24.13 14.20 17.54
CA THR A 22 -22.97 14.38 16.66
C THR A 22 -23.21 13.92 15.22
N GLY A 23 -24.17 13.03 15.00
CA GLY A 23 -24.39 12.38 13.70
C GLY A 23 -23.32 11.35 13.34
N LEU A 24 -22.44 11.00 14.29
CA LEU A 24 -21.38 10.01 14.11
C LEU A 24 -21.84 8.61 14.57
N PRO A 25 -21.18 7.53 14.14
CA PRO A 25 -21.41 6.20 14.72
C PRO A 25 -21.24 6.22 16.24
N ALA A 26 -22.20 5.63 16.98
CA ALA A 26 -22.26 5.75 18.44
C ALA A 26 -21.05 5.13 19.15
N PHE A 27 -20.38 4.13 18.56
CA PHE A 27 -19.18 3.52 19.14
C PHE A 27 -18.01 4.50 19.30
N LEU A 28 -17.99 5.59 18.51
CA LEU A 28 -16.93 6.61 18.59
C LEU A 28 -17.01 7.49 19.87
N SER A 29 -18.01 7.26 20.71
CA SER A 29 -18.25 8.03 21.94
C SER A 29 -18.87 7.17 23.05
N ASP A 30 -18.62 5.86 23.05
CA ASP A 30 -19.21 4.92 23.99
C ASP A 30 -18.51 4.89 25.37
N GLY A 31 -17.40 5.64 25.52
CA GLY A 31 -16.66 5.76 26.78
C GLY A 31 -15.79 4.54 27.11
N ASN A 32 -15.47 3.69 26.12
CA ASN A 32 -14.65 2.50 26.34
C ASN A 32 -13.15 2.80 26.59
N GLY A 33 -12.75 4.08 26.45
CA GLY A 33 -11.37 4.56 26.66
C GLY A 33 -10.52 4.57 25.39
N ASN A 34 -11.02 4.06 24.27
CA ASN A 34 -10.37 4.07 22.96
C ASN A 34 -10.94 5.12 21.99
N ASP A 35 -11.97 5.86 22.39
CA ASP A 35 -12.74 6.80 21.58
C ASP A 35 -11.86 7.68 20.67
N SER A 36 -10.75 8.18 21.19
CA SER A 36 -9.85 9.05 20.40
C SER A 36 -9.13 8.31 19.28
N LEU A 37 -8.73 7.06 19.48
CA LEU A 37 -8.08 6.23 18.46
C LEU A 37 -9.09 5.74 17.44
N GLU A 38 -10.26 5.35 17.89
CA GLU A 38 -11.38 4.94 17.03
C GLU A 38 -11.82 6.08 16.13
N LEU A 39 -12.00 7.28 16.69
CA LEU A 39 -12.32 8.49 15.93
C LEU A 39 -11.22 8.82 14.91
N LEU A 40 -9.94 8.72 15.29
CA LEU A 40 -8.81 8.95 14.40
C LEU A 40 -8.77 7.91 13.27
N THR A 41 -8.98 6.63 13.60
CA THR A 41 -9.03 5.53 12.61
C THR A 41 -10.16 5.75 11.60
N PHE A 42 -11.36 6.06 12.09
CA PHE A 42 -12.52 6.42 11.26
C PHE A 42 -12.19 7.59 10.33
N PHE A 43 -11.63 8.66 10.89
CA PHE A 43 -11.27 9.86 10.14
C PHE A 43 -10.24 9.58 9.07
N LEU A 44 -9.22 8.76 9.36
CA LEU A 44 -8.18 8.40 8.40
C LEU A 44 -8.68 7.49 7.29
N PHE A 45 -9.63 6.59 7.53
CA PHE A 45 -10.30 5.85 6.47
C PHE A 45 -11.04 6.80 5.52
N PHE A 46 -11.74 7.80 6.07
CA PHE A 46 -12.49 8.77 5.28
C PHE A 46 -11.58 9.67 4.45
N VAL A 47 -10.57 10.27 5.08
CA VAL A 47 -9.56 11.11 4.42
C VAL A 47 -8.78 10.30 3.39
N GLY A 48 -8.43 9.06 3.72
CA GLY A 48 -7.69 8.16 2.84
C GLY A 48 -8.41 7.93 1.52
N TYR A 49 -9.68 7.51 1.55
CA TYR A 49 -10.39 7.23 0.31
C TYR A 49 -10.64 8.50 -0.53
N ILE A 50 -10.93 9.64 0.11
CA ILE A 50 -11.14 10.90 -0.61
C ILE A 50 -9.84 11.41 -1.24
N SER A 51 -8.73 11.41 -0.48
CA SER A 51 -7.44 11.89 -0.99
C SER A 51 -6.91 11.02 -2.13
N MET A 52 -7.05 9.69 -2.01
CA MET A 52 -6.67 8.77 -3.08
C MET A 52 -7.58 8.91 -4.32
N GLY A 53 -8.88 9.13 -4.12
CA GLY A 53 -9.83 9.43 -5.20
C GLY A 53 -9.49 10.75 -5.91
N ALA A 54 -9.13 11.78 -5.16
CA ALA A 54 -8.68 13.06 -5.72
C ALA A 54 -7.35 12.89 -6.48
N ALA A 55 -6.40 12.12 -5.94
CA ALA A 55 -5.15 11.80 -6.62
C ALA A 55 -5.38 11.01 -7.92
N PHE A 56 -6.35 10.08 -7.94
CA PHE A 56 -6.75 9.39 -9.17
C PHE A 56 -7.19 10.38 -10.25
N VAL A 57 -8.09 11.31 -9.92
CA VAL A 57 -8.56 12.34 -10.84
C VAL A 57 -7.39 13.20 -11.31
N PHE A 58 -6.50 13.61 -10.42
CA PHE A 58 -5.31 14.39 -10.74
C PHE A 58 -4.40 13.66 -11.74
N PHE A 59 -4.00 12.41 -11.46
CA PHE A 59 -3.12 11.65 -12.35
C PHE A 59 -3.75 11.40 -13.72
N MET A 60 -5.05 11.13 -13.77
CA MET A 60 -5.77 10.96 -15.04
C MET A 60 -5.87 12.25 -15.85
N SER A 61 -6.10 13.39 -15.19
CA SER A 61 -6.18 14.69 -15.83
C SER A 61 -4.82 15.13 -16.38
N GLU A 62 -3.76 14.97 -15.59
CA GLU A 62 -2.41 15.41 -15.94
C GLU A 62 -1.68 14.45 -16.90
N ARG A 63 -2.18 13.24 -17.08
CA ARG A 63 -1.54 12.21 -17.91
C ARG A 63 -1.20 12.70 -19.32
N ASN A 64 -2.02 13.53 -19.93
CA ASN A 64 -1.81 14.04 -21.28
C ASN A 64 -0.92 15.30 -21.32
N ASN A 65 -0.70 15.93 -20.18
CA ASN A 65 0.11 17.14 -20.03
C ASN A 65 1.61 16.84 -19.83
N VAL A 66 1.95 15.59 -19.48
CA VAL A 66 3.34 15.15 -19.34
C VAL A 66 3.90 14.65 -20.69
N ALA A 67 5.23 14.62 -20.81
CA ALA A 67 5.90 14.06 -21.97
C ALA A 67 5.46 12.59 -22.20
N PRO A 68 5.37 12.12 -23.46
CA PRO A 68 4.81 10.81 -23.80
C PRO A 68 5.46 9.64 -23.05
N GLU A 69 6.76 9.70 -22.76
CA GLU A 69 7.50 8.68 -22.02
C GLU A 69 7.03 8.52 -20.58
N TYR A 70 6.44 9.56 -19.95
CA TYR A 70 5.95 9.51 -18.56
C TYR A 70 4.47 9.18 -18.43
N ARG A 71 3.73 9.06 -19.53
CA ARG A 71 2.30 8.75 -19.52
C ARG A 71 1.97 7.41 -18.88
N THR A 72 2.85 6.43 -19.07
CA THR A 72 2.71 5.11 -18.43
C THR A 72 2.86 5.23 -16.91
N THR A 73 3.83 6.01 -16.43
CA THR A 73 4.02 6.28 -14.99
C THR A 73 2.77 6.91 -14.38
N MET A 74 2.20 7.92 -15.04
CA MET A 74 0.96 8.56 -14.60
C MET A 74 -0.23 7.59 -14.57
N THR A 75 -0.33 6.72 -15.58
CA THR A 75 -1.38 5.69 -15.63
C THR A 75 -1.25 4.67 -14.51
N ILE A 76 -0.02 4.19 -14.25
CA ILE A 76 0.23 3.26 -13.13
C ILE A 76 -0.09 3.93 -11.80
N SER A 77 0.31 5.20 -11.61
CA SER A 77 -0.02 5.96 -10.40
C SER A 77 -1.54 6.09 -10.21
N ALA A 78 -2.27 6.42 -11.28
CA ALA A 78 -3.74 6.48 -11.25
C ALA A 78 -4.36 5.12 -10.87
N LEU A 79 -3.88 4.02 -11.45
CA LEU A 79 -4.37 2.68 -11.11
C LEU A 79 -4.15 2.36 -9.62
N ILE A 80 -2.96 2.65 -9.09
CA ILE A 80 -2.63 2.40 -7.69
C ILE A 80 -3.59 3.15 -6.75
N VAL A 81 -3.71 4.47 -6.92
CA VAL A 81 -4.56 5.26 -6.02
C VAL A 81 -6.05 5.02 -6.25
N GLY A 82 -6.47 4.71 -7.48
CA GLY A 82 -7.87 4.39 -7.79
C GLY A 82 -8.31 3.07 -7.14
N ILE A 83 -7.48 2.03 -7.22
CA ILE A 83 -7.72 0.73 -6.55
C ILE A 83 -7.75 0.93 -5.03
N ALA A 84 -6.77 1.65 -4.48
CA ALA A 84 -6.70 1.92 -3.06
C ALA A 84 -7.91 2.74 -2.57
N ALA A 85 -8.34 3.78 -3.29
CA ALA A 85 -9.52 4.56 -2.95
C ALA A 85 -10.78 3.68 -2.81
N PHE A 86 -10.95 2.74 -3.75
CA PHE A 86 -12.07 1.80 -3.72
C PHE A 86 -12.02 0.88 -2.49
N HIS A 87 -10.84 0.30 -2.18
CA HIS A 87 -10.68 -0.54 -0.99
C HIS A 87 -10.87 0.25 0.31
N TYR A 88 -10.36 1.47 0.40
CA TYR A 88 -10.57 2.35 1.56
C TYR A 88 -12.02 2.71 1.79
N TYR A 89 -12.80 2.87 0.72
CA TYR A 89 -14.25 3.05 0.82
C TYR A 89 -14.91 1.83 1.48
N TYR A 90 -14.53 0.61 1.06
CA TYR A 90 -15.04 -0.62 1.68
C TYR A 90 -14.55 -0.81 3.11
N MET A 91 -13.26 -0.65 3.37
CA MET A 91 -12.70 -0.78 4.72
C MET A 91 -13.34 0.19 5.71
N ARG A 92 -13.62 1.42 5.27
CA ARG A 92 -14.37 2.38 6.07
C ARG A 92 -15.77 1.83 6.43
N GLY A 93 -16.48 1.24 5.46
CA GLY A 93 -17.79 0.64 5.72
C GLY A 93 -17.71 -0.49 6.75
N VAL A 94 -16.75 -1.41 6.58
CA VAL A 94 -16.52 -2.49 7.54
C VAL A 94 -16.21 -1.95 8.94
N TYR A 95 -15.38 -0.91 9.03
CA TYR A 95 -15.06 -0.29 10.31
C TYR A 95 -16.26 0.37 10.97
N VAL A 96 -17.10 1.06 10.19
CA VAL A 96 -18.34 1.69 10.71
C VAL A 96 -19.35 0.64 11.19
N ASP A 97 -19.53 -0.43 10.41
CA ASP A 97 -20.58 -1.43 10.67
C ASP A 97 -20.16 -2.48 11.71
N HIS A 98 -18.87 -2.77 11.83
CA HIS A 98 -18.36 -3.90 12.62
C HIS A 98 -17.23 -3.56 13.59
N GLN A 99 -16.70 -2.33 13.58
CA GLN A 99 -15.58 -1.88 14.41
C GLN A 99 -14.30 -2.71 14.20
N VAL A 100 -14.10 -3.22 12.99
CA VAL A 100 -12.97 -4.08 12.63
C VAL A 100 -12.04 -3.37 11.66
N VAL A 101 -10.75 -3.34 11.96
CA VAL A 101 -9.69 -2.93 11.03
C VAL A 101 -9.35 -4.14 10.15
N SER A 102 -10.05 -4.28 9.02
CA SER A 102 -9.98 -5.48 8.18
C SER A 102 -8.60 -5.69 7.54
N THR A 103 -7.92 -6.76 7.96
CA THR A 103 -6.67 -7.25 7.37
C THR A 103 -6.90 -7.74 5.94
N GLU A 104 -7.96 -8.49 5.67
CA GLU A 104 -8.24 -9.10 4.38
C GLU A 104 -8.39 -8.07 3.27
N TYR A 105 -9.24 -7.06 3.46
CA TYR A 105 -9.43 -6.00 2.47
C TYR A 105 -8.16 -5.21 2.20
N ARG A 106 -7.33 -5.02 3.22
CA ARG A 106 -6.04 -4.35 3.10
C ARG A 106 -5.07 -5.14 2.24
N TYR A 107 -4.96 -6.45 2.49
CA TYR A 107 -4.11 -7.32 1.69
C TYR A 107 -4.64 -7.57 0.27
N MET A 108 -5.97 -7.53 0.05
CA MET A 108 -6.57 -7.52 -1.30
C MET A 108 -6.14 -6.27 -2.09
N ASP A 109 -6.04 -5.11 -1.46
CA ASP A 109 -5.47 -3.92 -2.09
C ASP A 109 -3.98 -4.12 -2.39
N TRP A 110 -3.20 -4.49 -1.38
CA TRP A 110 -1.74 -4.55 -1.49
C TRP A 110 -1.26 -5.61 -2.49
N ILE A 111 -1.91 -6.76 -2.61
CA ILE A 111 -1.50 -7.79 -3.58
C ILE A 111 -1.58 -7.31 -5.03
N ILE A 112 -2.38 -6.28 -5.30
CA ILE A 112 -2.51 -5.65 -6.61
C ILE A 112 -1.61 -4.41 -6.69
N THR A 113 -1.69 -3.52 -5.70
CA THR A 113 -1.06 -2.19 -5.78
C THR A 113 0.45 -2.24 -5.58
N VAL A 114 0.98 -3.14 -4.73
CA VAL A 114 2.43 -3.22 -4.48
C VAL A 114 3.21 -3.72 -5.71
N PRO A 115 2.79 -4.77 -6.45
CA PRO A 115 3.41 -5.09 -7.74
C PRO A 115 3.33 -3.96 -8.77
N LEU A 116 2.23 -3.20 -8.81
CA LEU A 116 2.11 -2.02 -9.67
C LEU A 116 3.12 -0.92 -9.27
N MET A 117 3.36 -0.71 -7.98
CA MET A 117 4.40 0.22 -7.50
C MET A 117 5.80 -0.20 -7.98
N ALA A 118 6.08 -1.51 -7.98
CA ALA A 118 7.33 -2.04 -8.53
C ALA A 118 7.47 -1.77 -10.04
N LEU A 119 6.37 -1.82 -10.81
CA LEU A 119 6.35 -1.49 -12.23
C LEU A 119 6.48 0.02 -12.50
N LYS A 120 6.11 0.86 -11.55
CA LYS A 120 6.26 2.31 -11.66
C LYS A 120 7.74 2.72 -11.77
N PHE A 121 8.62 2.05 -11.06
CA PHE A 121 10.04 2.38 -11.04
C PHE A 121 10.69 2.34 -12.45
N PRO A 122 10.64 1.23 -13.22
CA PRO A 122 11.23 1.20 -14.55
C PRO A 122 10.53 2.14 -15.53
N SER A 123 9.26 2.44 -15.34
CA SER A 123 8.54 3.40 -16.19
C SER A 123 8.98 4.85 -15.96
N LEU A 124 9.51 5.16 -14.77
CA LEU A 124 10.05 6.47 -14.44
C LEU A 124 11.49 6.64 -14.91
N VAL A 125 12.38 5.72 -14.52
CA VAL A 125 13.82 5.86 -14.79
C VAL A 125 14.19 5.68 -16.25
N GLY A 126 13.30 5.08 -17.03
CA GLY A 126 13.51 4.80 -18.46
C GLY A 126 14.16 3.43 -18.71
N LYS A 127 13.84 2.85 -19.85
CA LYS A 127 14.31 1.49 -20.24
C LYS A 127 15.83 1.39 -20.33
N ASP A 128 16.51 2.46 -20.72
CA ASP A 128 17.96 2.48 -20.92
C ASP A 128 18.73 2.37 -19.59
N ALA A 129 18.11 2.79 -18.49
CA ALA A 129 18.68 2.68 -17.16
C ALA A 129 18.43 1.29 -16.52
N ILE A 130 17.50 0.50 -17.05
CA ILE A 130 17.26 -0.86 -16.56
C ILE A 130 18.33 -1.79 -17.14
N THR A 131 19.00 -2.55 -16.29
CA THR A 131 20.03 -3.49 -16.71
C THR A 131 19.42 -4.81 -17.18
N ASP A 132 20.04 -5.45 -18.18
CA ASP A 132 19.68 -6.80 -18.64
C ASP A 132 20.16 -7.92 -17.71
N LYS A 133 20.75 -7.56 -16.56
CA LYS A 133 21.20 -8.54 -15.58
C LYS A 133 20.00 -9.32 -15.05
N THR A 134 20.12 -10.63 -15.10
CA THR A 134 19.14 -11.55 -14.56
C THR A 134 19.67 -12.20 -13.28
N PHE A 135 18.79 -12.39 -12.31
CA PHE A 135 19.05 -13.23 -11.15
C PHE A 135 18.02 -14.38 -11.15
N ALA A 136 18.49 -15.60 -11.08
CA ALA A 136 17.65 -16.80 -11.19
C ALA A 136 16.72 -16.81 -12.42
N GLY A 137 17.18 -16.26 -13.56
CA GLY A 137 16.39 -16.14 -14.79
C GLY A 137 15.36 -15.01 -14.83
N LEU A 138 15.28 -14.20 -13.78
CA LEU A 138 14.37 -13.06 -13.68
C LEU A 138 15.14 -11.76 -13.97
N GLY A 139 14.61 -10.93 -14.87
CA GLY A 139 15.06 -9.56 -15.04
C GLY A 139 14.55 -8.66 -13.90
N PHE A 140 14.93 -7.37 -13.94
CA PHE A 140 14.56 -6.37 -12.94
C PHE A 140 13.06 -6.42 -12.53
N THR A 141 12.18 -6.31 -13.52
CA THR A 141 10.72 -6.32 -13.29
C THR A 141 10.24 -7.62 -12.62
N GLY A 142 10.80 -8.77 -13.07
CA GLY A 142 10.47 -10.07 -12.50
C GLY A 142 10.90 -10.19 -11.03
N ILE A 143 12.09 -9.71 -10.69
CA ILE A 143 12.59 -9.70 -9.30
C ILE A 143 11.71 -8.83 -8.41
N CYS A 144 11.37 -7.62 -8.87
CA CYS A 144 10.49 -6.72 -8.11
C CYS A 144 9.09 -7.32 -7.95
N PHE A 145 8.54 -7.93 -9.00
CA PHE A 145 7.21 -8.56 -8.94
C PHE A 145 7.19 -9.75 -7.98
N VAL A 146 8.13 -10.67 -8.09
CA VAL A 146 8.23 -11.83 -7.20
C VAL A 146 8.50 -11.39 -5.77
N GLY A 147 9.38 -10.41 -5.56
CA GLY A 147 9.65 -9.82 -4.25
C GLY A 147 8.37 -9.23 -3.62
N ALA A 148 7.56 -8.52 -4.41
CA ALA A 148 6.29 -7.97 -3.95
C ALA A 148 5.29 -9.07 -3.54
N ILE A 149 5.16 -10.13 -4.35
CA ILE A 149 4.26 -11.26 -4.02
C ILE A 149 4.72 -11.99 -2.76
N ILE A 150 6.04 -12.22 -2.60
CA ILE A 150 6.60 -12.84 -1.39
C ILE A 150 6.31 -11.95 -0.18
N MET A 151 6.61 -10.64 -0.27
CA MET A 151 6.41 -9.69 0.82
C MET A 151 4.95 -9.67 1.29
N ILE A 152 4.02 -9.47 0.37
CA ILE A 152 2.59 -9.36 0.68
C ILE A 152 2.00 -10.70 1.09
N GLY A 153 2.36 -11.79 0.40
CA GLY A 153 1.85 -13.13 0.72
C GLY A 153 2.23 -13.60 2.12
N PHE A 154 3.50 -13.49 2.50
CA PHE A 154 3.93 -13.87 3.84
C PHE A 154 3.46 -12.89 4.90
N GLY A 155 3.38 -11.59 4.61
CA GLY A 155 2.76 -10.61 5.51
C GLY A 155 1.32 -11.01 5.84
N TYR A 156 0.52 -11.34 4.84
CA TYR A 156 -0.85 -11.83 5.03
C TYR A 156 -0.92 -13.10 5.86
N LEU A 157 -0.10 -14.10 5.54
CA LEU A 157 -0.10 -15.37 6.29
C LEU A 157 0.20 -15.18 7.77
N GLY A 158 1.03 -14.20 8.13
CA GLY A 158 1.30 -13.84 9.52
C GLY A 158 0.12 -13.12 10.18
N GLU A 159 -0.38 -12.03 9.58
CA GLU A 159 -1.48 -11.25 10.15
C GLU A 159 -2.82 -12.00 10.17
N ALA A 160 -3.01 -12.95 9.28
CA ALA A 160 -4.17 -13.85 9.29
C ALA A 160 -4.03 -15.03 10.29
N GLY A 161 -2.92 -15.12 11.03
CA GLY A 161 -2.66 -16.21 11.98
C GLY A 161 -2.43 -17.58 11.34
N LEU A 162 -2.10 -17.63 10.03
CA LEU A 162 -1.90 -18.86 9.28
C LEU A 162 -0.45 -19.35 9.28
N LEU A 163 0.49 -18.50 9.67
CA LEU A 163 1.91 -18.82 9.78
C LEU A 163 2.48 -18.16 11.05
N GLU A 164 3.46 -18.79 11.65
CA GLU A 164 4.14 -18.22 12.82
C GLU A 164 4.67 -16.82 12.51
N PRO A 165 4.37 -15.81 13.34
CA PRO A 165 4.60 -14.40 13.04
C PRO A 165 6.04 -14.04 12.67
N THR A 166 7.03 -14.60 13.38
CA THR A 166 8.44 -14.31 13.12
C THR A 166 8.90 -14.89 11.78
N ILE A 167 8.45 -16.09 11.44
CA ILE A 167 8.76 -16.73 10.14
C ILE A 167 8.12 -15.91 9.02
N ALA A 168 6.86 -15.51 9.18
CA ALA A 168 6.15 -14.69 8.21
C ALA A 168 6.86 -13.34 7.98
N LEU A 169 7.26 -12.66 9.06
CA LEU A 169 7.98 -11.39 9.01
C LEU A 169 9.33 -11.52 8.30
N LEU A 170 10.10 -12.59 8.60
CA LEU A 170 11.41 -12.82 7.97
C LEU A 170 11.27 -13.11 6.47
N LEU A 171 10.33 -13.98 6.09
CA LEU A 171 10.10 -14.31 4.68
C LEU A 171 9.53 -13.12 3.90
N GLY A 172 8.60 -12.38 4.49
CA GLY A 172 8.12 -11.12 3.93
C GLY A 172 9.24 -10.09 3.75
N GLY A 173 10.10 -9.96 4.77
CA GLY A 173 11.29 -9.11 4.74
C GLY A 173 12.28 -9.49 3.63
N MET A 174 12.43 -10.78 3.31
CA MET A 174 13.22 -11.22 2.16
C MET A 174 12.65 -10.71 0.84
N GLY A 175 11.33 -10.72 0.67
CA GLY A 175 10.66 -10.14 -0.51
C GLY A 175 10.95 -8.64 -0.65
N TRP A 176 10.88 -7.89 0.46
CA TRP A 176 11.25 -6.48 0.49
C TRP A 176 12.73 -6.26 0.15
N ALA A 177 13.63 -7.05 0.73
CA ALA A 177 15.06 -6.99 0.42
C ALA A 177 15.34 -7.26 -1.07
N MET A 178 14.63 -8.18 -1.71
CA MET A 178 14.75 -8.42 -3.16
C MET A 178 14.44 -7.17 -3.96
N ILE A 179 13.40 -6.42 -3.61
CA ILE A 179 13.04 -5.17 -4.28
C ILE A 179 14.14 -4.12 -4.07
N MET A 180 14.64 -3.94 -2.85
CA MET A 180 15.73 -3.00 -2.54
C MET A 180 17.02 -3.35 -3.29
N VAL A 181 17.37 -4.64 -3.36
CA VAL A 181 18.54 -5.09 -4.11
C VAL A 181 18.40 -4.81 -5.62
N ALA A 182 17.21 -4.96 -6.17
CA ALA A 182 16.96 -4.64 -7.58
C ALA A 182 16.99 -3.14 -7.86
N THR A 183 16.26 -2.34 -7.07
CA THR A 183 16.10 -0.90 -7.29
C THR A 183 17.30 -0.06 -6.84
N GLY A 184 18.06 -0.53 -5.87
CA GLY A 184 19.08 0.24 -5.15
C GLY A 184 18.50 1.02 -3.96
N LEU A 185 19.40 1.63 -3.19
CA LEU A 185 19.08 2.49 -2.05
C LEU A 185 19.32 3.98 -2.41
N PRO A 186 18.62 4.91 -1.75
CA PRO A 186 18.72 6.33 -2.06
C PRO A 186 20.11 6.88 -1.77
N PHE A 187 20.43 8.04 -2.34
CA PHE A 187 21.64 8.83 -2.08
C PHE A 187 22.96 8.06 -2.28
N GLY A 188 22.97 7.09 -3.18
CA GLY A 188 24.17 6.30 -3.48
C GLY A 188 24.60 5.32 -2.38
N LEU A 189 23.75 5.04 -1.39
CA LEU A 189 24.03 4.07 -0.33
C LEU A 189 24.27 2.65 -0.89
N PHE A 190 23.57 2.30 -1.96
CA PHE A 190 23.75 1.04 -2.67
C PHE A 190 23.25 1.19 -4.11
N ALA A 191 24.10 0.92 -5.09
CA ALA A 191 23.70 0.85 -6.49
C ALA A 191 22.91 -0.45 -6.72
N GLY A 192 21.66 -0.33 -7.17
CA GLY A 192 20.82 -1.47 -7.45
C GLY A 192 21.41 -2.37 -8.55
N LEU A 193 21.21 -3.68 -8.44
CA LEU A 193 21.66 -4.63 -9.46
C LEU A 193 20.85 -4.52 -10.75
N GLY A 194 19.63 -4.02 -10.66
CA GLY A 194 18.70 -3.87 -11.77
C GLY A 194 18.72 -2.50 -12.44
N VAL A 195 19.50 -1.53 -11.93
CA VAL A 195 19.50 -0.14 -12.41
C VAL A 195 20.94 0.33 -12.64
N ASP A 196 21.18 1.00 -13.75
CA ASP A 196 22.41 1.70 -14.06
C ASP A 196 22.20 3.21 -13.82
N ASP A 197 22.61 3.67 -12.64
CA ASP A 197 22.42 5.06 -12.21
C ASP A 197 23.09 6.09 -13.14
N SER A 198 24.14 5.68 -13.89
CA SER A 198 24.81 6.54 -14.84
C SER A 198 23.96 6.90 -16.06
N LYS A 199 22.94 6.09 -16.34
CA LYS A 199 21.99 6.28 -17.45
C LYS A 199 20.72 6.98 -17.06
N ILE A 200 20.51 7.25 -15.76
CA ILE A 200 19.36 8.03 -15.29
C ILE A 200 19.57 9.49 -15.71
N LYS A 201 18.58 10.06 -16.39
CA LYS A 201 18.60 11.48 -16.77
C LYS A 201 18.71 12.36 -15.52
N GLU A 202 19.46 13.45 -15.61
CA GLU A 202 19.73 14.35 -14.46
C GLU A 202 18.44 14.83 -13.79
N GLU A 203 17.44 15.19 -14.61
CA GLU A 203 16.13 15.64 -14.12
C GLU A 203 15.35 14.59 -13.33
N LEU A 204 15.69 13.30 -13.48
CA LEU A 204 15.01 12.18 -12.83
C LEU A 204 15.74 11.65 -11.59
N LYS A 205 16.96 12.07 -11.34
CA LYS A 205 17.77 11.59 -10.21
C LYS A 205 17.05 11.81 -8.88
N TRP A 206 16.55 13.02 -8.66
CA TRP A 206 15.79 13.32 -7.44
C TRP A 206 14.55 12.44 -7.29
N SER A 207 13.77 12.28 -8.35
CA SER A 207 12.57 11.45 -8.32
C SER A 207 12.90 9.97 -8.10
N THR A 208 14.03 9.50 -8.64
CA THR A 208 14.53 8.13 -8.42
C THR A 208 14.92 7.91 -6.96
N ASP A 209 15.67 8.85 -6.39
CA ASP A 209 16.06 8.79 -4.97
C ASP A 209 14.86 8.92 -4.04
N ALA A 210 13.86 9.74 -4.40
CA ALA A 210 12.61 9.82 -3.67
C ALA A 210 11.87 8.47 -3.65
N LEU A 211 11.73 7.79 -4.82
CA LEU A 211 11.11 6.46 -4.86
C LEU A 211 11.90 5.42 -4.04
N ARG A 212 13.23 5.41 -4.11
CA ARG A 212 14.08 4.55 -3.28
C ARG A 212 13.88 4.84 -1.78
N THR A 213 13.73 6.11 -1.42
CA THR A 213 13.46 6.51 -0.04
C THR A 213 12.09 6.00 0.43
N PHE A 214 11.05 6.09 -0.40
CA PHE A 214 9.74 5.51 -0.08
C PHE A 214 9.81 3.98 0.07
N ILE A 215 10.54 3.28 -0.80
CA ILE A 215 10.72 1.82 -0.69
C ILE A 215 11.48 1.46 0.60
N LEU A 216 12.48 2.24 1.01
CA LEU A 216 13.28 1.97 2.21
C LEU A 216 12.58 2.45 3.48
N VAL A 217 12.22 3.73 3.55
CA VAL A 217 11.73 4.39 4.78
C VAL A 217 10.21 4.35 4.86
N GLY A 218 9.52 4.65 3.75
CA GLY A 218 8.07 4.68 3.72
C GLY A 218 7.45 3.29 3.98
N TRP A 219 8.10 2.24 3.51
CA TRP A 219 7.58 0.88 3.70
C TRP A 219 7.94 0.27 5.06
N ILE A 220 8.86 0.83 5.84
CA ILE A 220 9.17 0.34 7.18
C ILE A 220 7.98 0.50 8.15
N ILE A 221 7.05 1.40 7.84
CA ILE A 221 5.85 1.61 8.65
C ILE A 221 4.97 0.34 8.68
N TYR A 222 4.95 -0.45 7.59
CA TYR A 222 4.14 -1.68 7.53
C TYR A 222 4.66 -2.78 8.46
N PRO A 223 5.95 -3.15 8.50
CA PRO A 223 6.48 -4.03 9.54
C PRO A 223 6.25 -3.50 10.96
N ILE A 224 6.27 -2.19 11.18
CA ILE A 224 5.93 -1.62 12.49
C ILE A 224 4.45 -1.88 12.81
N GLY A 225 3.53 -1.61 11.88
CA GLY A 225 2.11 -1.90 12.04
C GLY A 225 1.83 -3.38 12.29
N TYR A 226 2.57 -4.28 11.62
CA TYR A 226 2.51 -5.72 11.81
C TYR A 226 2.69 -6.15 13.28
N LEU A 227 3.47 -5.41 14.07
CA LEU A 227 3.70 -5.72 15.48
C LEU A 227 2.45 -5.50 16.36
N PHE A 228 1.46 -4.76 15.87
CA PHE A 228 0.24 -4.41 16.62
C PHE A 228 -0.96 -5.31 16.28
N ASN A 229 -0.85 -6.16 15.25
CA ASN A 229 -1.92 -7.10 14.91
C ASN A 229 -2.05 -8.19 15.99
N GLU A 230 -3.29 -8.55 16.36
CA GLU A 230 -3.60 -9.53 17.40
C GLU A 230 -3.06 -10.95 17.11
N ASN A 231 -2.97 -11.31 15.83
CA ASN A 231 -2.45 -12.60 15.37
C ASN A 231 -0.91 -12.64 15.26
N THR A 232 -0.22 -11.51 15.50
CA THR A 232 1.24 -11.42 15.42
C THR A 232 1.86 -11.24 16.80
N TYR A 233 2.32 -10.03 17.13
CA TYR A 233 3.00 -9.75 18.40
C TYR A 233 2.10 -9.07 19.43
N ASP A 234 0.94 -8.58 19.02
CA ASP A 234 -0.09 -7.97 19.88
C ASP A 234 0.47 -6.87 20.82
N LEU A 235 1.32 -5.99 20.26
CA LEU A 235 1.95 -4.93 21.06
C LEU A 235 1.04 -3.72 21.34
N GLY A 236 -0.21 -3.75 20.89
CA GLY A 236 -1.17 -2.67 21.09
C GLY A 236 -2.50 -2.96 20.41
N SER A 237 -3.32 -1.91 20.24
CA SER A 237 -4.65 -2.10 19.67
C SER A 237 -4.64 -2.12 18.14
N GLU A 238 -5.68 -2.73 17.56
CA GLU A 238 -5.92 -2.75 16.11
C GLU A 238 -6.10 -1.35 15.53
N GLU A 239 -6.61 -0.39 16.31
CA GLU A 239 -6.74 0.99 15.89
C GLU A 239 -5.36 1.63 15.66
N VAL A 240 -4.37 1.34 16.51
CA VAL A 240 -2.99 1.80 16.30
C VAL A 240 -2.43 1.24 14.99
N MET A 241 -2.63 -0.05 14.72
CA MET A 241 -2.29 -0.66 13.44
C MET A 241 -3.02 0.04 12.28
N GLY A 242 -4.33 0.25 12.43
CA GLY A 242 -5.16 0.93 11.45
C GLY A 242 -4.68 2.34 11.12
N VAL A 243 -4.34 3.13 12.14
CA VAL A 243 -3.78 4.48 12.01
C VAL A 243 -2.45 4.44 11.25
N LEU A 244 -1.52 3.55 11.65
CA LEU A 244 -0.21 3.41 11.00
C LEU A 244 -0.35 3.04 9.53
N TYR A 245 -1.17 2.05 9.20
CA TYR A 245 -1.38 1.61 7.82
C TYR A 245 -2.09 2.65 6.96
N ASN A 246 -3.09 3.37 7.52
CA ASN A 246 -3.79 4.42 6.79
C ASN A 246 -2.85 5.58 6.45
N ILE A 247 -2.00 5.99 7.37
CA ILE A 247 -0.98 7.03 7.14
C ILE A 247 0.05 6.53 6.12
N ALA A 248 0.57 5.29 6.29
CA ALA A 248 1.54 4.71 5.37
C ALA A 248 1.02 4.66 3.94
N ASP A 249 -0.22 4.21 3.75
CA ASP A 249 -0.82 4.11 2.43
C ASP A 249 -0.99 5.48 1.76
N MET A 250 -1.41 6.51 2.49
CA MET A 250 -1.49 7.87 1.94
C MET A 250 -0.11 8.40 1.54
N ILE A 251 0.91 8.24 2.39
CA ILE A 251 2.27 8.72 2.10
C ILE A 251 2.90 7.98 0.91
N ASN A 252 2.70 6.66 0.81
CA ASN A 252 3.39 5.85 -0.18
C ASN A 252 2.66 5.77 -1.53
N LYS A 253 1.37 6.07 -1.60
CA LYS A 253 0.56 5.94 -2.83
C LYS A 253 0.27 7.27 -3.52
N ILE A 254 0.09 8.36 -2.77
CA ILE A 254 -0.18 9.71 -3.30
C ILE A 254 1.10 10.44 -3.59
#